data_51f62e2d8f814b3d073b4ec28e7d35c3
#
_entry.id   51f62e2d8f814b3d073b4ec28e7d35c3
#
_cell.length_a   1.000
_cell.length_b   1.000
_cell.length_c   1.000
_cell.angle_alpha   90.00
_cell.angle_beta   90.00
_cell.angle_gamma   90.00
#
_symmetry.space_group_name_H-M   'P 1'
#
loop_
_entity.id
_entity.type
_entity.pdbx_description
1 polymer ?
#
loop_
_entity_poly.entity_id
_entity_poly.type
_entity_poly.pdbx_seq_one_letter_code
_entity_poly.pdbx_strand_id
1 'polypeptide(L)'
;MNPSSVIGREEEIATISRLFASERSEFLAIYGRRRVGKSFLIEEALENKFSFVAVGLYQKIDHDNPEKVESYRQKQLAHFHNSLVEYGLSKANPAPNSWMEALNLLKKLLQSKRARRKVVFIDELPWLAGPQSAELLAELGHFWNSWARKRKDIFLIVCGSATSWMVDNVMRDYGGLYGRITESIFLKPFTLAECERYWAKRGFHLSRYEIALTYMVIGGVPYYMDSIRPDRTMADNINAIYFDKDKARQEFKDVYTGLYSTSETYINVIRQLGKRFYGMTRDELLNAVDKKGGGTFTDVLENLMDSGIIRSYTLYGGARKQTVYQLVDFFTLFYLRFVENSDFTSWRSLQRSKPFYTWAGNTFELLVMEHMPQLANALRIKEYATPFSWRGKTPDGEGVQIDLIIPATAERANYICEMKFSEGKYTLSNDDVEEMTRQISAVSKAKIHKPSHSIYVALMTTFGTTDSKHKTHINEIVTLDSLF
;
A
#
# COMPACT_ATOMS: atom_id res chain seq x y z
N MET A 1 -23.98 6.65 -12.56
CA MET A 1 -23.21 6.13 -11.39
C MET A 1 -23.39 7.10 -10.26
N ASN A 2 -23.80 6.63 -9.10
CA ASN A 2 -23.96 7.47 -7.92
C ASN A 2 -22.84 7.13 -6.91
N PRO A 3 -21.71 7.82 -6.95
CA PRO A 3 -20.54 7.53 -6.12
C PRO A 3 -20.70 7.93 -4.64
N SER A 4 -21.92 8.27 -4.21
CA SER A 4 -22.18 8.80 -2.85
C SER A 4 -21.90 7.79 -1.73
N SER A 5 -21.80 6.50 -2.04
CA SER A 5 -21.45 5.45 -1.08
C SER A 5 -19.94 5.31 -0.87
N VAL A 6 -19.14 5.52 -1.90
CA VAL A 6 -17.67 5.46 -1.84
C VAL A 6 -17.12 6.78 -1.30
N ILE A 7 -16.18 6.69 -0.40
CA ILE A 7 -15.50 7.85 0.17
C ILE A 7 -14.09 7.88 -0.41
N GLY A 8 -13.68 9.05 -0.87
CA GLY A 8 -12.44 9.16 -1.60
C GLY A 8 -12.49 8.44 -2.94
N ARG A 9 -11.35 8.09 -3.47
CA ARG A 9 -11.24 7.28 -4.71
C ARG A 9 -11.79 8.00 -5.95
N GLU A 10 -11.81 9.32 -5.94
CA GLU A 10 -12.37 10.12 -7.04
C GLU A 10 -11.68 9.80 -8.37
N GLU A 11 -10.36 9.62 -8.36
CA GLU A 11 -9.56 9.30 -9.56
C GLU A 11 -9.86 7.88 -10.06
N GLU A 12 -9.92 6.92 -9.14
CA GLU A 12 -10.24 5.53 -9.47
C GLU A 12 -11.67 5.40 -10.01
N ILE A 13 -12.63 6.06 -9.36
CA ILE A 13 -14.03 6.09 -9.81
C ILE A 13 -14.13 6.76 -11.19
N ALA A 14 -13.45 7.87 -11.42
CA ALA A 14 -13.42 8.54 -12.72
C ALA A 14 -12.84 7.62 -13.80
N THR A 15 -11.78 6.90 -13.49
CA THR A 15 -11.15 5.92 -14.40
C THR A 15 -12.12 4.77 -14.72
N ILE A 16 -12.74 4.15 -13.71
CA ILE A 16 -13.72 3.07 -13.92
C ILE A 16 -14.91 3.57 -14.75
N SER A 17 -15.41 4.77 -14.45
CA SER A 17 -16.53 5.38 -15.17
C SER A 17 -16.21 5.65 -16.63
N ARG A 18 -15.02 6.18 -16.91
CA ARG A 18 -14.51 6.41 -18.26
C ARG A 18 -14.42 5.11 -19.07
N LEU A 19 -13.85 4.05 -18.46
CA LEU A 19 -13.73 2.74 -19.12
C LEU A 19 -15.09 2.08 -19.34
N PHE A 20 -16.02 2.23 -18.38
CA PHE A 20 -17.39 1.72 -18.52
C PHE A 20 -18.16 2.41 -19.65
N ALA A 21 -17.97 3.71 -19.84
CA ALA A 21 -18.61 4.51 -20.89
C ALA A 21 -17.93 4.37 -22.26
N SER A 22 -16.77 3.75 -22.34
CA SER A 22 -15.99 3.60 -23.58
C SER A 22 -16.77 2.83 -24.66
N GLU A 23 -16.59 3.22 -25.93
CA GLU A 23 -17.18 2.55 -27.10
C GLU A 23 -16.35 1.38 -27.64
N ARG A 24 -15.31 0.99 -26.94
CA ARG A 24 -14.49 -0.18 -27.25
C ARG A 24 -14.46 -1.12 -26.04
N SER A 25 -14.06 -2.39 -26.27
CA SER A 25 -13.82 -3.29 -25.16
C SER A 25 -12.62 -2.84 -24.36
N GLU A 26 -12.74 -2.85 -23.03
CA GLU A 26 -11.72 -2.40 -22.08
C GLU A 26 -11.33 -3.53 -21.11
N PHE A 27 -10.08 -3.53 -20.71
CA PHE A 27 -9.53 -4.50 -19.77
C PHE A 27 -8.82 -3.76 -18.63
N LEU A 28 -9.42 -3.80 -17.44
CA LEU A 28 -8.92 -3.15 -16.24
C LEU A 28 -8.31 -4.18 -15.29
N ALA A 29 -7.10 -3.91 -14.80
CA ALA A 29 -6.50 -4.64 -13.69
C ALA A 29 -6.51 -3.78 -12.42
N ILE A 30 -7.03 -4.32 -11.30
CA ILE A 30 -6.98 -3.66 -9.99
C ILE A 30 -6.19 -4.53 -9.03
N TYR A 31 -5.19 -3.95 -8.39
CA TYR A 31 -4.33 -4.64 -7.46
C TYR A 31 -3.94 -3.74 -6.29
N GLY A 32 -3.38 -4.31 -5.26
CA GLY A 32 -3.02 -3.64 -4.03
C GLY A 32 -3.20 -4.55 -2.83
N ARG A 33 -2.68 -4.14 -1.68
CA ARG A 33 -2.69 -4.97 -0.49
C ARG A 33 -4.10 -5.47 -0.13
N ARG A 34 -4.14 -6.53 0.64
CA ARG A 34 -5.40 -7.05 1.18
C ARG A 34 -6.11 -5.99 2.04
N ARG A 35 -7.45 -5.94 2.00
CA ARG A 35 -8.30 -5.10 2.88
C ARG A 35 -8.36 -3.60 2.57
N VAL A 36 -7.82 -3.16 1.43
CA VAL A 36 -7.92 -1.76 0.97
C VAL A 36 -9.23 -1.43 0.25
N GLY A 37 -10.13 -2.41 0.07
CA GLY A 37 -11.46 -2.18 -0.49
C GLY A 37 -11.54 -2.31 -2.02
N LYS A 38 -10.69 -3.13 -2.68
CA LYS A 38 -10.71 -3.32 -4.14
C LYS A 38 -12.05 -3.78 -4.68
N SER A 39 -12.58 -4.89 -4.16
CA SER A 39 -13.87 -5.47 -4.59
C SER A 39 -15.01 -4.50 -4.31
N PHE A 40 -15.04 -3.91 -3.11
CA PHE A 40 -16.02 -2.90 -2.73
C PHE A 40 -16.03 -1.70 -3.71
N LEU A 41 -14.86 -1.19 -4.09
CA LEU A 41 -14.76 -0.09 -5.05
C LEU A 41 -15.39 -0.44 -6.40
N ILE A 42 -15.15 -1.65 -6.92
CA ILE A 42 -15.69 -2.10 -8.19
C ILE A 42 -17.21 -2.30 -8.10
N GLU A 43 -17.69 -2.95 -7.04
CA GLU A 43 -19.12 -3.19 -6.81
C GLU A 43 -19.90 -1.89 -6.74
N GLU A 44 -19.44 -0.94 -5.93
CA GLU A 44 -20.10 0.35 -5.75
C GLU A 44 -19.97 1.25 -7.01
N ALA A 45 -18.78 1.34 -7.61
CA ALA A 45 -18.58 2.16 -8.79
C ALA A 45 -19.44 1.70 -10.00
N LEU A 46 -19.74 0.41 -10.08
CA LEU A 46 -20.55 -0.16 -11.13
C LEU A 46 -22.00 -0.44 -10.72
N GLU A 47 -22.40 -0.07 -9.50
CA GLU A 47 -23.76 -0.26 -8.97
C GLU A 47 -24.24 -1.71 -9.15
N ASN A 48 -23.34 -2.67 -8.94
CA ASN A 48 -23.58 -4.11 -9.17
C ASN A 48 -24.10 -4.48 -10.58
N LYS A 49 -23.82 -3.68 -11.59
CA LYS A 49 -24.24 -3.93 -12.99
C LYS A 49 -23.35 -4.95 -13.70
N PHE A 50 -23.22 -6.13 -13.13
CA PHE A 50 -22.37 -7.19 -13.69
C PHE A 50 -23.15 -8.12 -14.62
N SER A 51 -22.51 -8.49 -15.73
CA SER A 51 -22.98 -9.59 -16.59
C SER A 51 -22.45 -10.93 -16.15
N PHE A 52 -21.33 -10.93 -15.41
CA PHE A 52 -20.71 -12.10 -14.82
C PHE A 52 -19.74 -11.68 -13.73
N VAL A 53 -19.74 -12.41 -12.60
CA VAL A 53 -18.72 -12.31 -11.54
C VAL A 53 -18.23 -13.71 -11.21
N ALA A 54 -16.91 -13.86 -11.07
CA ALA A 54 -16.29 -15.03 -10.49
C ALA A 54 -15.30 -14.59 -9.41
N VAL A 55 -15.21 -15.35 -8.32
CA VAL A 55 -14.27 -15.12 -7.21
C VAL A 55 -13.38 -16.34 -7.06
N GLY A 56 -12.07 -16.15 -7.04
CA GLY A 56 -11.13 -17.23 -6.78
C GLY A 56 -11.28 -17.77 -5.34
N LEU A 57 -11.32 -19.08 -5.19
CA LEU A 57 -11.39 -19.72 -3.87
C LEU A 57 -10.00 -19.81 -3.25
N TYR A 58 -9.84 -19.29 -2.04
CA TYR A 58 -8.63 -19.53 -1.27
C TYR A 58 -8.61 -20.95 -0.70
N GLN A 59 -7.56 -21.68 -1.02
CA GLN A 59 -7.25 -22.96 -0.38
C GLN A 59 -5.74 -23.08 -0.22
N LYS A 60 -5.27 -23.41 0.97
CA LYS A 60 -3.86 -23.76 1.16
C LYS A 60 -3.55 -25.07 0.41
N ILE A 61 -2.59 -25.00 -0.50
CA ILE A 61 -2.23 -26.12 -1.37
C ILE A 61 -0.79 -26.52 -1.08
N ASP A 62 -0.56 -27.80 -1.18
CA ASP A 62 0.77 -28.38 -1.29
C ASP A 62 1.16 -28.37 -2.78
N HIS A 63 2.00 -27.43 -3.16
CA HIS A 63 2.39 -27.23 -4.56
C HIS A 63 3.19 -28.37 -5.14
N ASP A 64 3.83 -29.18 -4.30
CA ASP A 64 4.66 -30.32 -4.70
C ASP A 64 3.83 -31.61 -4.91
N ASN A 65 2.53 -31.58 -4.61
CA ASN A 65 1.63 -32.71 -4.78
C ASN A 65 0.69 -32.50 -5.99
N PRO A 66 0.96 -33.18 -7.14
CA PRO A 66 0.18 -33.01 -8.37
C PRO A 66 -1.32 -33.32 -8.22
N GLU A 67 -1.69 -34.30 -7.38
CA GLU A 67 -3.10 -34.68 -7.16
C GLU A 67 -3.85 -33.56 -6.44
N LYS A 68 -3.20 -32.91 -5.45
CA LYS A 68 -3.80 -31.77 -4.73
C LYS A 68 -3.92 -30.56 -5.64
N VAL A 69 -2.94 -30.32 -6.51
CA VAL A 69 -2.95 -29.25 -7.50
C VAL A 69 -4.11 -29.44 -8.49
N GLU A 70 -4.28 -30.66 -9.02
CA GLU A 70 -5.38 -30.97 -9.94
C GLU A 70 -6.75 -30.89 -9.22
N SER A 71 -6.85 -31.42 -8.01
CA SER A 71 -8.10 -31.28 -7.20
C SER A 71 -8.47 -29.81 -6.96
N TYR A 72 -7.49 -28.95 -6.75
CA TYR A 72 -7.72 -27.51 -6.62
C TYR A 72 -8.24 -26.91 -7.93
N ARG A 73 -7.60 -27.21 -9.05
CA ARG A 73 -8.02 -26.74 -10.39
C ARG A 73 -9.46 -27.15 -10.69
N GLN A 74 -9.83 -28.39 -10.40
CA GLN A 74 -11.20 -28.89 -10.61
C GLN A 74 -12.24 -28.16 -9.72
N LYS A 75 -11.89 -27.84 -8.47
CA LYS A 75 -12.75 -27.04 -7.59
C LYS A 75 -12.94 -25.63 -8.14
N GLN A 76 -11.90 -24.98 -8.64
CA GLN A 76 -12.00 -23.65 -9.24
C GLN A 76 -12.90 -23.68 -10.49
N LEU A 77 -12.73 -24.66 -11.36
CA LEU A 77 -13.58 -24.84 -12.54
C LEU A 77 -15.04 -25.08 -12.20
N ALA A 78 -15.31 -25.91 -11.20
CA ALA A 78 -16.66 -26.17 -10.73
C ALA A 78 -17.31 -24.90 -10.13
N HIS A 79 -16.54 -24.14 -9.35
CA HIS A 79 -17.01 -22.87 -8.78
C HIS A 79 -17.29 -21.82 -9.86
N PHE A 80 -16.39 -21.70 -10.83
CA PHE A 80 -16.57 -20.83 -11.99
C PHE A 80 -17.83 -21.22 -12.81
N HIS A 81 -18.06 -22.52 -13.00
CA HIS A 81 -19.28 -23.02 -13.67
C HIS A 81 -20.55 -22.68 -12.88
N ASN A 82 -20.55 -22.84 -11.56
CA ASN A 82 -21.68 -22.46 -10.72
C ASN A 82 -22.00 -20.98 -10.88
N SER A 83 -20.98 -20.11 -10.86
CA SER A 83 -21.16 -18.68 -11.13
C SER A 83 -21.76 -18.43 -12.52
N LEU A 84 -21.31 -19.14 -13.56
CA LEU A 84 -21.94 -19.02 -14.90
C LEU A 84 -23.42 -19.35 -14.88
N VAL A 85 -23.83 -20.39 -14.14
CA VAL A 85 -25.24 -20.80 -13.98
C VAL A 85 -26.03 -19.75 -13.20
N GLU A 86 -25.49 -19.21 -12.12
CA GLU A 86 -26.10 -18.12 -11.32
C GLU A 86 -26.35 -16.88 -12.17
N TYR A 87 -25.41 -16.57 -13.08
CA TYR A 87 -25.55 -15.46 -14.02
C TYR A 87 -26.38 -15.80 -15.26
N GLY A 88 -27.03 -16.98 -15.30
CA GLY A 88 -28.05 -17.34 -16.30
C GLY A 88 -27.57 -18.23 -17.45
N LEU A 89 -26.43 -18.92 -17.30
CA LEU A 89 -26.09 -20.01 -18.20
C LEU A 89 -27.06 -21.18 -17.94
N SER A 90 -27.58 -21.80 -18.99
CA SER A 90 -28.46 -22.95 -18.84
C SER A 90 -27.74 -24.11 -18.11
N LYS A 91 -28.40 -24.71 -17.14
CA LYS A 91 -27.95 -25.89 -16.39
C LYS A 91 -27.70 -27.12 -17.28
N ALA A 92 -28.23 -27.12 -18.51
CA ALA A 92 -27.98 -28.19 -19.50
C ALA A 92 -26.54 -28.15 -20.06
N ASN A 93 -25.78 -27.08 -19.84
CA ASN A 93 -24.39 -27.05 -20.23
C ASN A 93 -23.56 -27.87 -19.20
N PRO A 94 -22.72 -28.82 -19.66
CA PRO A 94 -21.89 -29.61 -18.75
C PRO A 94 -20.87 -28.72 -18.02
N ALA A 95 -20.42 -29.17 -16.86
CA ALA A 95 -19.29 -28.54 -16.17
C ALA A 95 -18.02 -28.65 -17.02
N PRO A 96 -17.23 -27.59 -17.13
CA PRO A 96 -16.00 -27.58 -17.92
C PRO A 96 -14.89 -28.40 -17.25
N ASN A 97 -14.08 -29.08 -18.05
CA ASN A 97 -12.88 -29.81 -17.60
C ASN A 97 -11.58 -29.02 -17.81
N SER A 98 -11.67 -27.87 -18.49
CA SER A 98 -10.53 -26.99 -18.79
C SER A 98 -10.93 -25.53 -18.75
N TRP A 99 -9.94 -24.63 -18.59
CA TRP A 99 -10.19 -23.21 -18.68
C TRP A 99 -10.64 -22.75 -20.06
N MET A 100 -10.20 -23.43 -21.12
CA MET A 100 -10.70 -23.22 -22.48
C MET A 100 -12.22 -23.42 -22.55
N GLU A 101 -12.72 -24.55 -22.05
CA GLU A 101 -14.15 -24.84 -22.01
C GLU A 101 -14.93 -23.82 -21.14
N ALA A 102 -14.38 -23.50 -19.96
CA ALA A 102 -14.99 -22.52 -19.04
C ALA A 102 -15.15 -21.15 -19.68
N LEU A 103 -14.12 -20.65 -20.37
CA LEU A 103 -14.17 -19.35 -21.06
C LEU A 103 -15.04 -19.40 -22.34
N ASN A 104 -15.19 -20.55 -22.99
CA ASN A 104 -16.15 -20.72 -24.08
C ASN A 104 -17.60 -20.68 -23.55
N LEU A 105 -17.87 -21.25 -22.36
CA LEU A 105 -19.18 -21.09 -21.70
C LEU A 105 -19.43 -19.65 -21.30
N LEU A 106 -18.41 -18.92 -20.84
CA LEU A 106 -18.51 -17.49 -20.57
C LEU A 106 -18.87 -16.69 -21.84
N LYS A 107 -18.23 -16.96 -22.98
CA LYS A 107 -18.60 -16.37 -24.27
C LYS A 107 -20.08 -16.58 -24.59
N LYS A 108 -20.57 -17.82 -24.42
CA LYS A 108 -21.96 -18.19 -24.65
C LYS A 108 -22.92 -17.41 -23.74
N LEU A 109 -22.59 -17.30 -22.44
CA LEU A 109 -23.33 -16.50 -21.48
C LEU A 109 -23.39 -15.03 -21.91
N LEU A 110 -22.23 -14.43 -22.22
CA LEU A 110 -22.15 -13.01 -22.58
C LEU A 110 -22.89 -12.69 -23.90
N GLN A 111 -22.93 -13.63 -24.85
CA GLN A 111 -23.70 -13.48 -26.09
C GLN A 111 -25.22 -13.46 -25.84
N SER A 112 -25.70 -14.17 -24.82
CA SER A 112 -27.12 -14.18 -24.46
C SER A 112 -27.57 -12.92 -23.70
N LYS A 113 -26.63 -12.13 -23.13
CA LYS A 113 -26.95 -10.93 -22.38
C LYS A 113 -27.35 -9.76 -23.31
N ARG A 114 -28.43 -9.05 -22.93
CA ARG A 114 -28.93 -7.87 -23.67
C ARG A 114 -28.28 -6.56 -23.23
N ALA A 115 -27.46 -6.56 -22.15
CA ALA A 115 -26.82 -5.36 -21.63
C ALA A 115 -25.95 -4.67 -22.70
N ARG A 116 -26.07 -3.33 -22.85
CA ARG A 116 -25.26 -2.53 -23.78
C ARG A 116 -23.76 -2.67 -23.47
N ARG A 117 -23.40 -2.67 -22.19
CA ARG A 117 -22.04 -2.91 -21.66
C ARG A 117 -22.06 -4.17 -20.82
N LYS A 118 -21.27 -5.15 -21.18
CA LYS A 118 -21.16 -6.43 -20.48
C LYS A 118 -19.94 -6.39 -19.58
N VAL A 119 -20.19 -6.22 -18.30
CA VAL A 119 -19.14 -6.20 -17.29
C VAL A 119 -18.86 -7.62 -16.82
N VAL A 120 -17.60 -8.03 -16.93
CA VAL A 120 -17.06 -9.29 -16.43
C VAL A 120 -16.10 -8.95 -15.32
N PHE A 121 -16.37 -9.38 -14.13
CA PHE A 121 -15.50 -9.18 -12.97
C PHE A 121 -14.95 -10.51 -12.45
N ILE A 122 -13.62 -10.64 -12.46
CA ILE A 122 -12.91 -11.79 -11.90
C ILE A 122 -12.14 -11.29 -10.68
N ASP A 123 -12.66 -11.59 -9.51
CA ASP A 123 -12.04 -11.22 -8.24
C ASP A 123 -11.11 -12.32 -7.76
N GLU A 124 -10.04 -11.93 -7.06
CA GLU A 124 -8.96 -12.81 -6.59
C GLU A 124 -8.45 -13.75 -7.71
N LEU A 125 -8.14 -13.16 -8.87
CA LEU A 125 -7.57 -13.89 -10.02
C LEU A 125 -6.36 -14.76 -9.64
N PRO A 126 -5.44 -14.33 -8.75
CA PRO A 126 -4.33 -15.20 -8.30
C PRO A 126 -4.79 -16.51 -7.67
N TRP A 127 -5.89 -16.50 -6.91
CA TRP A 127 -6.44 -17.72 -6.32
C TRP A 127 -7.19 -18.56 -7.37
N LEU A 128 -7.89 -17.92 -8.28
CA LEU A 128 -8.55 -18.63 -9.37
C LEU A 128 -7.54 -19.37 -10.26
N ALA A 129 -6.42 -18.72 -10.56
CA ALA A 129 -5.34 -19.29 -11.37
C ALA A 129 -4.57 -20.41 -10.65
N GLY A 130 -4.35 -20.25 -9.35
CA GLY A 130 -3.66 -21.24 -8.53
C GLY A 130 -2.24 -21.57 -9.01
N PRO A 131 -1.70 -22.75 -8.63
CA PRO A 131 -0.35 -23.16 -9.00
C PRO A 131 -0.13 -23.35 -10.52
N GLN A 132 -1.18 -23.68 -11.26
CA GLN A 132 -1.15 -23.85 -12.73
C GLN A 132 -1.62 -22.57 -13.44
N SER A 133 -1.15 -21.42 -12.97
CA SER A 133 -1.57 -20.12 -13.47
C SER A 133 -1.43 -19.93 -14.98
N ALA A 134 -0.43 -20.57 -15.59
CA ALA A 134 -0.15 -20.47 -17.02
C ALA A 134 -1.32 -20.91 -17.90
N GLU A 135 -2.08 -21.96 -17.53
CA GLU A 135 -3.24 -22.40 -18.30
C GLU A 135 -4.33 -21.32 -18.33
N LEU A 136 -4.78 -20.85 -17.15
CA LEU A 136 -5.83 -19.85 -17.10
C LEU A 136 -5.42 -18.54 -17.79
N LEU A 137 -4.17 -18.09 -17.59
CA LEU A 137 -3.69 -16.84 -18.18
C LEU A 137 -3.59 -16.95 -19.72
N ALA A 138 -3.11 -18.07 -20.24
CA ALA A 138 -3.06 -18.31 -21.68
C ALA A 138 -4.46 -18.30 -22.29
N GLU A 139 -5.42 -18.99 -21.69
CA GLU A 139 -6.80 -19.07 -22.16
C GLU A 139 -7.55 -17.74 -22.00
N LEU A 140 -7.29 -16.98 -20.91
CA LEU A 140 -7.84 -15.64 -20.74
C LEU A 140 -7.28 -14.66 -21.79
N GLY A 141 -5.99 -14.77 -22.10
CA GLY A 141 -5.33 -14.04 -23.18
C GLY A 141 -5.92 -14.40 -24.54
N HIS A 142 -6.18 -15.68 -24.81
CA HIS A 142 -6.87 -16.14 -26.02
C HIS A 142 -8.30 -15.62 -26.09
N PHE A 143 -9.08 -15.73 -25.01
CA PHE A 143 -10.43 -15.17 -24.90
C PHE A 143 -10.45 -13.67 -25.24
N TRP A 144 -9.52 -12.91 -24.67
CA TRP A 144 -9.41 -11.49 -24.93
C TRP A 144 -9.06 -11.20 -26.40
N ASN A 145 -7.97 -11.76 -26.90
CA ASN A 145 -7.44 -11.45 -28.24
C ASN A 145 -8.33 -11.95 -29.36
N SER A 146 -8.87 -13.16 -29.23
CA SER A 146 -9.64 -13.79 -30.31
C SER A 146 -11.07 -13.28 -30.40
N TRP A 147 -11.66 -12.85 -29.24
CA TRP A 147 -13.07 -12.53 -29.17
C TRP A 147 -13.40 -11.20 -28.48
N ALA A 148 -13.04 -11.02 -27.21
CA ALA A 148 -13.50 -9.89 -26.41
C ALA A 148 -13.04 -8.53 -26.96
N ARG A 149 -11.77 -8.41 -27.32
CA ARG A 149 -11.18 -7.18 -27.89
C ARG A 149 -11.84 -6.74 -29.21
N LYS A 150 -12.32 -7.69 -30.01
CA LYS A 150 -12.98 -7.40 -31.31
C LYS A 150 -14.40 -6.87 -31.14
N ARG A 151 -14.95 -6.96 -29.95
CA ARG A 151 -16.26 -6.41 -29.60
C ARG A 151 -16.11 -4.96 -29.12
N LYS A 152 -17.24 -4.29 -28.93
CA LYS A 152 -17.28 -2.91 -28.39
C LYS A 152 -17.92 -2.85 -27.01
N ASP A 153 -18.42 -3.98 -26.52
CA ASP A 153 -19.35 -4.06 -25.39
C ASP A 153 -18.79 -4.81 -24.15
N ILE A 154 -17.56 -5.29 -24.22
CA ILE A 154 -16.96 -6.02 -23.09
C ILE A 154 -16.16 -5.07 -22.20
N PHE A 155 -16.40 -5.12 -20.90
CA PHE A 155 -15.55 -4.52 -19.88
C PHE A 155 -15.09 -5.63 -18.94
N LEU A 156 -13.87 -6.10 -19.15
CA LEU A 156 -13.24 -7.14 -18.34
C LEU A 156 -12.46 -6.46 -17.21
N ILE A 157 -12.72 -6.89 -15.99
CA ILE A 157 -12.05 -6.40 -14.80
C ILE A 157 -11.45 -7.61 -14.07
N VAL A 158 -10.16 -7.56 -13.80
CA VAL A 158 -9.49 -8.55 -12.95
C VAL A 158 -8.96 -7.89 -11.70
N CYS A 159 -9.08 -8.57 -10.58
CA CYS A 159 -8.65 -8.07 -9.28
C CYS A 159 -7.80 -9.11 -8.55
N GLY A 160 -6.84 -8.66 -7.74
CA GLY A 160 -6.06 -9.54 -6.91
C GLY A 160 -5.39 -8.83 -5.74
N SER A 161 -5.32 -9.53 -4.61
CA SER A 161 -4.62 -9.08 -3.40
C SER A 161 -3.16 -9.53 -3.36
N ALA A 162 -2.77 -10.55 -4.09
CA ALA A 162 -1.38 -10.94 -4.32
C ALA A 162 -0.75 -10.00 -5.37
N THR A 163 -0.32 -8.84 -4.92
CA THR A 163 0.06 -7.71 -5.80
C THR A 163 1.21 -8.06 -6.71
N SER A 164 2.28 -8.68 -6.20
CA SER A 164 3.42 -9.13 -7.00
C SER A 164 2.99 -10.13 -8.08
N TRP A 165 2.15 -11.12 -7.71
CA TRP A 165 1.63 -12.06 -8.70
C TRP A 165 0.85 -11.33 -9.81
N MET A 166 0.05 -10.32 -9.47
CA MET A 166 -0.67 -9.50 -10.45
C MET A 166 0.29 -8.72 -11.34
N VAL A 167 1.32 -8.13 -10.76
CA VAL A 167 2.34 -7.38 -11.52
C VAL A 167 3.09 -8.31 -12.46
N ASP A 168 3.60 -9.44 -11.97
CA ASP A 168 4.45 -10.36 -12.74
C ASP A 168 3.68 -11.13 -13.81
N ASN A 169 2.48 -11.63 -13.47
CA ASN A 169 1.74 -12.54 -14.36
C ASN A 169 0.69 -11.84 -15.22
N VAL A 170 0.18 -10.69 -14.80
CA VAL A 170 -0.89 -9.99 -15.51
C VAL A 170 -0.38 -8.76 -16.24
N MET A 171 0.51 -7.97 -15.62
CA MET A 171 0.96 -6.68 -16.15
C MET A 171 2.30 -6.76 -16.88
N ARG A 172 3.28 -7.52 -16.37
CA ARG A 172 4.64 -7.66 -16.93
C ARG A 172 4.85 -8.94 -17.72
N ASP A 173 3.87 -9.86 -17.72
CA ASP A 173 4.02 -11.12 -18.45
C ASP A 173 4.12 -10.86 -19.95
N TYR A 174 5.17 -11.41 -20.58
CA TYR A 174 5.35 -11.42 -22.04
C TYR A 174 4.43 -12.43 -22.74
N GLY A 175 3.63 -13.19 -21.99
CA GLY A 175 2.65 -14.14 -22.48
C GLY A 175 1.36 -13.53 -23.02
N GLY A 176 0.23 -14.14 -22.65
CA GLY A 176 -1.09 -13.81 -23.23
C GLY A 176 -1.68 -12.46 -22.85
N LEU A 177 -1.29 -11.83 -21.72
CA LEU A 177 -1.94 -10.62 -21.22
C LEU A 177 -1.10 -9.35 -21.35
N TYR A 178 0.18 -9.45 -21.59
CA TYR A 178 1.06 -8.28 -21.78
C TYR A 178 0.56 -7.33 -22.87
N GLY A 179 0.47 -6.05 -22.55
CA GLY A 179 -0.02 -5.01 -23.47
C GLY A 179 -1.50 -5.11 -23.86
N ARG A 180 -2.32 -5.96 -23.16
CA ARG A 180 -3.78 -6.07 -23.36
C ARG A 180 -4.57 -5.30 -22.34
N ILE A 181 -3.98 -5.06 -21.17
CA ILE A 181 -4.59 -4.24 -20.13
C ILE A 181 -4.63 -2.81 -20.64
N THR A 182 -5.83 -2.23 -20.68
CA THR A 182 -6.04 -0.86 -21.12
C THR A 182 -5.79 0.16 -20.02
N GLU A 183 -5.98 -0.26 -18.77
CA GLU A 183 -5.70 0.56 -17.59
C GLU A 183 -5.42 -0.31 -16.39
N SER A 184 -4.63 0.21 -15.44
CA SER A 184 -4.36 -0.47 -14.18
C SER A 184 -4.49 0.49 -13.00
N ILE A 185 -5.05 0.00 -11.89
CA ILE A 185 -5.20 0.76 -10.65
C ILE A 185 -4.47 0.03 -9.52
N PHE A 186 -3.42 0.67 -8.98
CA PHE A 186 -2.83 0.27 -7.72
C PHE A 186 -3.57 0.95 -6.57
N LEU A 187 -4.44 0.21 -5.89
CA LEU A 187 -5.27 0.75 -4.82
C LEU A 187 -4.48 0.81 -3.50
N LYS A 188 -4.12 2.02 -3.10
CA LYS A 188 -3.39 2.31 -1.86
C LYS A 188 -4.34 2.39 -0.65
N PRO A 189 -3.85 2.33 0.59
CA PRO A 189 -4.60 2.79 1.76
C PRO A 189 -5.11 4.22 1.59
N PHE A 190 -6.13 4.61 2.35
CA PHE A 190 -6.64 5.98 2.36
C PHE A 190 -5.57 6.97 2.82
N THR A 191 -5.59 8.17 2.26
CA THR A 191 -4.87 9.34 2.78
C THR A 191 -5.51 9.86 4.05
N LEU A 192 -4.85 10.79 4.75
CA LEU A 192 -5.43 11.45 5.93
C LEU A 192 -6.76 12.18 5.59
N ALA A 193 -6.81 12.88 4.46
CA ALA A 193 -8.02 13.55 3.98
C ALA A 193 -9.17 12.56 3.70
N GLU A 194 -8.87 11.39 3.12
CA GLU A 194 -9.87 10.35 2.90
C GLU A 194 -10.33 9.73 4.24
N CYS A 195 -9.41 9.55 5.20
CA CYS A 195 -9.75 9.10 6.54
C CYS A 195 -10.66 10.09 7.27
N GLU A 196 -10.38 11.41 7.20
CA GLU A 196 -11.21 12.47 7.77
C GLU A 196 -12.64 12.38 7.21
N ARG A 197 -12.79 12.30 5.89
CA ARG A 197 -14.09 12.15 5.22
C ARG A 197 -14.81 10.85 5.59
N TYR A 198 -14.06 9.74 5.69
CA TYR A 198 -14.61 8.43 6.03
C TYR A 198 -15.21 8.44 7.44
N TRP A 199 -14.49 8.93 8.43
CA TRP A 199 -14.98 8.97 9.79
C TRP A 199 -16.09 10.01 9.99
N ALA A 200 -15.99 11.19 9.36
CA ALA A 200 -17.06 12.20 9.39
C ALA A 200 -18.39 11.65 8.86
N LYS A 201 -18.37 10.89 7.74
CA LYS A 201 -19.58 10.25 7.19
C LYS A 201 -20.20 9.20 8.13
N ARG A 202 -19.39 8.59 9.00
CA ARG A 202 -19.83 7.61 10.02
C ARG A 202 -20.20 8.26 11.35
N GLY A 203 -20.27 9.57 11.42
CA GLY A 203 -20.67 10.32 12.61
C GLY A 203 -19.59 10.49 13.67
N PHE A 204 -18.31 10.30 13.31
CA PHE A 204 -17.21 10.64 14.21
C PHE A 204 -16.84 12.12 14.11
N HIS A 205 -16.48 12.72 15.25
CA HIS A 205 -15.98 14.07 15.35
C HIS A 205 -14.55 14.05 15.93
N LEU A 206 -13.62 13.51 15.13
CA LEU A 206 -12.23 13.41 15.51
C LEU A 206 -11.45 14.67 15.11
N SER A 207 -10.54 15.11 15.95
CA SER A 207 -9.55 16.10 15.57
C SER A 207 -8.56 15.50 14.56
N ARG A 208 -7.93 16.32 13.73
CA ARG A 208 -6.88 15.88 12.80
C ARG A 208 -5.70 15.20 13.50
N TYR A 209 -5.42 15.65 14.74
CA TYR A 209 -4.43 14.97 15.59
C TYR A 209 -4.84 13.52 15.92
N GLU A 210 -6.08 13.31 16.33
CA GLU A 210 -6.60 11.95 16.62
C GLU A 210 -6.64 11.08 15.35
N ILE A 211 -7.00 11.67 14.21
CA ILE A 211 -6.98 10.98 12.92
C ILE A 211 -5.55 10.56 12.59
N ALA A 212 -4.57 11.47 12.68
CA ALA A 212 -3.17 11.15 12.41
C ALA A 212 -2.62 10.10 13.39
N LEU A 213 -2.90 10.22 14.67
CA LEU A 213 -2.49 9.25 15.69
C LEU A 213 -3.09 7.86 15.40
N THR A 214 -4.39 7.81 15.04
CA THR A 214 -5.05 6.57 14.68
C THR A 214 -4.46 5.98 13.39
N TYR A 215 -4.17 6.84 12.41
CA TYR A 215 -3.49 6.43 11.18
C TYR A 215 -2.11 5.81 11.46
N MET A 216 -1.31 6.40 12.34
CA MET A 216 -0.02 5.84 12.77
C MET A 216 -0.15 4.46 13.42
N VAL A 217 -1.32 4.13 13.97
CA VAL A 217 -1.58 2.83 14.62
C VAL A 217 -2.11 1.79 13.62
N ILE A 218 -3.11 2.12 12.80
CA ILE A 218 -3.83 1.16 11.94
C ILE A 218 -3.61 1.38 10.43
N GLY A 219 -2.97 2.48 10.05
CA GLY A 219 -2.92 2.92 8.66
C GLY A 219 -4.27 3.41 8.13
N GLY A 220 -4.29 3.86 6.89
CA GLY A 220 -5.51 4.23 6.17
C GLY A 220 -6.24 3.03 5.55
N VAL A 221 -6.25 1.88 6.21
CA VAL A 221 -6.82 0.64 5.68
C VAL A 221 -8.30 0.56 6.04
N PRO A 222 -9.24 0.62 5.07
CA PRO A 222 -10.68 0.66 5.33
C PRO A 222 -11.17 -0.44 6.27
N TYR A 223 -10.67 -1.65 6.15
CA TYR A 223 -11.05 -2.78 7.00
C TYR A 223 -10.80 -2.53 8.50
N TYR A 224 -9.67 -1.92 8.85
CA TYR A 224 -9.38 -1.60 10.25
C TYR A 224 -10.17 -0.38 10.71
N MET A 225 -10.34 0.60 9.82
CA MET A 225 -11.16 1.78 10.09
C MET A 225 -12.62 1.39 10.34
N ASP A 226 -13.13 0.37 9.64
CA ASP A 226 -14.49 -0.16 9.80
C ASP A 226 -14.71 -0.82 11.16
N SER A 227 -13.63 -1.33 11.76
CA SER A 227 -13.66 -1.93 13.10
C SER A 227 -13.79 -0.90 14.23
N ILE A 228 -13.56 0.38 13.95
CA ILE A 228 -13.67 1.47 14.93
C ILE A 228 -15.14 1.85 15.10
N ARG A 229 -15.59 1.86 16.35
CA ARG A 229 -16.97 2.09 16.74
C ARG A 229 -17.15 3.50 17.31
N PRO A 230 -18.18 4.27 16.85
CA PRO A 230 -18.41 5.63 17.30
C PRO A 230 -18.93 5.75 18.76
N ASP A 231 -19.48 4.66 19.29
CA ASP A 231 -19.96 4.58 20.68
C ASP A 231 -18.83 4.29 21.71
N ARG A 232 -17.56 4.26 21.25
CA ARG A 232 -16.39 3.99 22.09
C ARG A 232 -15.34 5.07 21.95
N THR A 233 -14.53 5.24 22.99
CA THR A 233 -13.34 6.07 22.90
C THR A 233 -12.32 5.47 21.92
N MET A 234 -11.45 6.30 21.35
CA MET A 234 -10.38 5.79 20.48
C MET A 234 -9.48 4.79 21.22
N ALA A 235 -9.19 5.05 22.50
CA ALA A 235 -8.44 4.12 23.36
C ALA A 235 -9.10 2.73 23.46
N ASP A 236 -10.41 2.67 23.62
CA ASP A 236 -11.15 1.40 23.70
C ASP A 236 -11.22 0.69 22.35
N ASN A 237 -11.31 1.44 21.27
CA ASN A 237 -11.24 0.90 19.91
C ASN A 237 -9.86 0.29 19.61
N ILE A 238 -8.77 0.98 19.94
CA ILE A 238 -7.41 0.45 19.77
C ILE A 238 -7.19 -0.78 20.66
N ASN A 239 -7.70 -0.76 21.89
CA ASN A 239 -7.66 -1.95 22.76
C ASN A 239 -8.33 -3.16 22.11
N ALA A 240 -9.49 -2.99 21.51
CA ALA A 240 -10.23 -4.07 20.85
C ALA A 240 -9.53 -4.63 19.60
N ILE A 241 -8.71 -3.82 18.93
CA ILE A 241 -7.96 -4.25 17.73
C ILE A 241 -6.67 -4.99 18.12
N TYR A 242 -5.92 -4.49 19.10
CA TYR A 242 -4.55 -4.94 19.35
C TYR A 242 -4.32 -5.67 20.67
N PHE A 243 -5.03 -5.30 21.73
CA PHE A 243 -4.76 -5.84 23.06
C PHE A 243 -5.58 -7.09 23.41
N ASP A 244 -6.52 -7.48 22.52
CA ASP A 244 -6.87 -8.88 22.36
C ASP A 244 -5.76 -9.56 21.54
N LYS A 245 -4.74 -10.04 22.26
CA LYS A 245 -3.48 -10.52 21.65
C LYS A 245 -3.68 -11.71 20.70
N ASP A 246 -4.65 -12.57 20.94
CA ASP A 246 -4.90 -13.73 20.08
C ASP A 246 -5.55 -13.28 18.76
N LYS A 247 -6.48 -12.34 18.82
CA LYS A 247 -7.09 -11.74 17.64
C LYS A 247 -6.08 -10.96 16.80
N ALA A 248 -5.26 -10.13 17.42
CA ALA A 248 -4.22 -9.36 16.73
C ALA A 248 -3.15 -10.27 16.11
N ARG A 249 -2.78 -11.37 16.79
CA ARG A 249 -1.85 -12.38 16.28
C ARG A 249 -2.43 -13.11 15.07
N GLN A 250 -3.71 -13.49 15.12
CA GLN A 250 -4.37 -14.13 13.99
C GLN A 250 -4.45 -13.20 12.80
N GLU A 251 -4.81 -11.93 13.04
CA GLU A 251 -4.84 -10.89 12.01
C GLU A 251 -3.47 -10.71 11.34
N PHE A 252 -2.41 -10.58 12.12
CA PHE A 252 -1.05 -10.50 11.60
C PHE A 252 -0.69 -11.70 10.71
N LYS A 253 -1.03 -12.91 11.15
CA LYS A 253 -0.84 -14.12 10.33
C LYS A 253 -1.64 -14.07 9.05
N ASP A 254 -2.91 -13.70 9.10
CA ASP A 254 -3.83 -13.70 7.96
C ASP A 254 -3.40 -12.70 6.87
N VAL A 255 -2.80 -11.57 7.25
CA VAL A 255 -2.25 -10.60 6.31
C VAL A 255 -1.18 -11.25 5.42
N TYR A 256 -0.32 -12.09 5.99
CA TYR A 256 0.85 -12.63 5.28
C TYR A 256 0.66 -14.06 4.75
N THR A 257 -0.10 -14.91 5.44
CA THR A 257 -0.27 -16.32 5.02
C THR A 257 -1.05 -16.45 3.71
N GLY A 258 -1.98 -15.53 3.46
CA GLY A 258 -2.79 -15.53 2.24
C GLY A 258 -2.08 -14.93 1.02
N LEU A 259 -0.93 -14.29 1.21
CA LEU A 259 -0.18 -13.62 0.14
C LEU A 259 0.96 -14.46 -0.42
N TYR A 260 1.58 -15.33 0.39
CA TYR A 260 2.84 -15.98 0.06
C TYR A 260 2.82 -17.47 0.40
N SER A 261 3.20 -18.31 -0.56
CA SER A 261 3.30 -19.76 -0.37
C SER A 261 4.35 -20.17 0.67
N THR A 262 5.42 -19.37 0.82
CA THR A 262 6.50 -19.55 1.80
C THR A 262 6.49 -18.42 2.84
N SER A 263 5.37 -18.27 3.55
CA SER A 263 5.11 -17.14 4.44
C SER A 263 6.17 -16.91 5.53
N GLU A 264 6.90 -17.95 5.96
CA GLU A 264 7.89 -17.84 7.04
C GLU A 264 9.05 -16.90 6.69
N THR A 265 9.58 -16.97 5.47
CA THR A 265 10.68 -16.07 5.05
C THR A 265 10.23 -14.61 5.04
N TYR A 266 9.03 -14.35 4.52
CA TYR A 266 8.44 -13.01 4.48
C TYR A 266 8.24 -12.46 5.90
N ILE A 267 7.67 -13.26 6.80
CA ILE A 267 7.45 -12.88 8.20
C ILE A 267 8.78 -12.60 8.91
N ASN A 268 9.83 -13.39 8.66
CA ASN A 268 11.14 -13.18 9.24
C ASN A 268 11.78 -11.87 8.75
N VAL A 269 11.71 -11.56 7.46
CA VAL A 269 12.16 -10.26 6.91
C VAL A 269 11.42 -9.11 7.57
N ILE A 270 10.10 -9.19 7.65
CA ILE A 270 9.25 -8.16 8.26
C ILE A 270 9.58 -7.95 9.74
N ARG A 271 9.80 -9.03 10.50
CA ARG A 271 10.21 -8.95 11.91
C ARG A 271 11.57 -8.28 12.07
N GLN A 272 12.53 -8.53 11.19
CA GLN A 272 13.82 -7.85 11.26
C GLN A 272 13.69 -6.37 10.92
N LEU A 273 12.92 -6.01 9.90
CA LEU A 273 12.62 -4.63 9.57
C LEU A 273 11.88 -3.89 10.69
N GLY A 274 10.94 -4.57 11.37
CA GLY A 274 10.21 -4.02 12.52
C GLY A 274 11.09 -3.65 13.72
N LYS A 275 12.32 -4.22 13.83
CA LYS A 275 13.30 -3.88 14.86
C LYS A 275 14.06 -2.58 14.57
N ARG A 276 14.15 -2.18 13.29
CA ARG A 276 14.91 -1.02 12.83
C ARG A 276 14.04 -0.06 12.04
N PHE A 277 13.58 0.97 12.70
CA PHE A 277 12.64 1.94 12.11
C PHE A 277 13.15 2.53 10.78
N TYR A 278 14.43 2.90 10.71
CA TYR A 278 15.05 3.45 9.50
C TYR A 278 15.40 2.39 8.45
N GLY A 279 14.93 1.17 8.62
CA GLY A 279 15.14 0.09 7.67
C GLY A 279 16.53 -0.54 7.70
N MET A 280 16.77 -1.40 6.71
CA MET A 280 18.00 -2.18 6.57
C MET A 280 18.38 -2.29 5.09
N THR A 281 19.68 -2.35 4.81
CA THR A 281 20.17 -2.73 3.50
C THR A 281 19.89 -4.21 3.22
N ARG A 282 19.99 -4.61 1.93
CA ARG A 282 19.82 -6.01 1.55
C ARG A 282 20.78 -6.95 2.29
N ASP A 283 22.03 -6.54 2.43
CA ASP A 283 23.07 -7.35 3.08
C ASP A 283 22.82 -7.47 4.58
N GLU A 284 22.41 -6.39 5.25
CA GLU A 284 22.02 -6.43 6.66
C GLU A 284 20.82 -7.37 6.88
N LEU A 285 19.84 -7.37 5.97
CA LEU A 285 18.68 -8.24 6.04
C LEU A 285 19.06 -9.71 5.83
N LEU A 286 19.91 -10.01 4.83
CA LEU A 286 20.40 -11.37 4.60
C LEU A 286 21.09 -11.94 5.84
N ASN A 287 21.97 -11.15 6.44
CA ASN A 287 22.66 -11.55 7.66
C ASN A 287 21.69 -11.75 8.83
N ALA A 288 20.67 -10.90 8.96
CA ALA A 288 19.71 -10.95 10.06
C ALA A 288 18.72 -12.14 9.96
N VAL A 289 18.43 -12.63 8.75
CA VAL A 289 17.54 -13.79 8.54
C VAL A 289 18.29 -15.10 8.35
N ASP A 290 19.63 -15.09 8.51
CA ASP A 290 20.51 -16.25 8.36
C ASP A 290 20.29 -17.01 7.03
N LYS A 291 20.21 -16.27 5.93
CA LYS A 291 20.02 -16.82 4.58
C LYS A 291 21.18 -16.48 3.67
N LYS A 292 21.51 -17.43 2.79
CA LYS A 292 22.43 -17.19 1.68
C LYS A 292 21.71 -16.33 0.62
N GLY A 293 22.37 -15.29 0.12
CA GLY A 293 21.83 -14.45 -0.96
C GLY A 293 21.58 -15.24 -2.24
N GLY A 294 20.52 -14.89 -2.96
CA GLY A 294 20.14 -15.47 -4.24
C GLY A 294 18.95 -14.74 -4.83
N GLY A 295 18.51 -15.10 -6.03
CA GLY A 295 17.34 -14.53 -6.69
C GLY A 295 16.10 -14.58 -5.82
N THR A 296 15.84 -15.72 -5.18
CA THR A 296 14.68 -15.93 -4.29
C THR A 296 14.55 -14.89 -3.16
N PHE A 297 15.66 -14.35 -2.64
CA PHE A 297 15.59 -13.31 -1.62
C PHE A 297 15.27 -11.93 -2.22
N THR A 298 15.73 -11.67 -3.43
CA THR A 298 15.34 -10.47 -4.17
C THR A 298 13.84 -10.48 -4.46
N ASP A 299 13.30 -11.62 -4.88
CA ASP A 299 11.86 -11.82 -5.13
C ASP A 299 11.04 -11.54 -3.85
N VAL A 300 11.53 -11.97 -2.67
CA VAL A 300 10.86 -11.66 -1.38
C VAL A 300 10.78 -10.16 -1.14
N LEU A 301 11.86 -9.41 -1.39
CA LEU A 301 11.87 -7.96 -1.20
C LEU A 301 10.97 -7.25 -2.23
N GLU A 302 11.03 -7.66 -3.50
CA GLU A 302 10.18 -7.11 -4.56
C GLU A 302 8.70 -7.37 -4.26
N ASN A 303 8.35 -8.59 -3.88
CA ASN A 303 6.98 -8.95 -3.51
C ASN A 303 6.44 -8.13 -2.33
N LEU A 304 7.26 -7.86 -1.33
CA LEU A 304 6.90 -7.01 -0.20
C LEU A 304 6.73 -5.55 -0.61
N MET A 305 7.57 -5.05 -1.54
CA MET A 305 7.45 -3.69 -2.08
C MET A 305 6.20 -3.55 -2.95
N ASP A 306 5.96 -4.48 -3.86
CA ASP A 306 4.79 -4.47 -4.72
C ASP A 306 3.48 -4.51 -3.90
N SER A 307 3.49 -5.22 -2.77
CA SER A 307 2.36 -5.28 -1.84
C SER A 307 2.20 -4.01 -0.98
N GLY A 308 3.13 -3.05 -1.06
CA GLY A 308 3.12 -1.84 -0.25
C GLY A 308 3.32 -2.08 1.26
N ILE A 309 3.93 -3.21 1.62
CA ILE A 309 4.25 -3.55 3.02
C ILE A 309 5.58 -2.92 3.42
N ILE A 310 6.55 -2.96 2.51
CA ILE A 310 7.81 -2.25 2.66
C ILE A 310 7.98 -1.26 1.50
N ARG A 311 8.87 -0.29 1.70
CA ARG A 311 9.37 0.54 0.61
C ARG A 311 10.88 0.43 0.53
N SER A 312 11.44 0.77 -0.62
CA SER A 312 12.87 1.05 -0.74
C SER A 312 13.09 2.55 -0.90
N TYR A 313 14.15 3.05 -0.32
CA TYR A 313 14.60 4.41 -0.52
C TYR A 313 16.12 4.48 -0.66
N THR A 314 16.60 5.58 -1.21
CA THR A 314 18.02 5.80 -1.36
C THR A 314 18.59 6.49 -0.11
N LEU A 315 19.61 5.88 0.49
CA LEU A 315 20.45 6.49 1.49
C LEU A 315 21.81 6.81 0.86
N TYR A 316 22.19 8.06 0.88
CA TYR A 316 23.54 8.46 0.53
C TYR A 316 24.42 8.47 1.78
N GLY A 317 25.39 7.58 1.87
CA GLY A 317 26.45 7.57 2.87
C GLY A 317 27.70 8.28 2.34
N GLY A 318 27.83 9.58 2.62
CA GLY A 318 28.87 10.40 2.00
C GLY A 318 28.71 10.45 0.47
N ALA A 319 29.56 9.74 -0.26
CA ALA A 319 29.50 9.65 -1.73
C ALA A 319 28.85 8.35 -2.26
N ARG A 320 28.54 7.40 -1.39
CA ARG A 320 27.98 6.09 -1.78
C ARG A 320 26.45 6.12 -1.71
N LYS A 321 25.81 5.56 -2.75
CA LYS A 321 24.38 5.31 -2.81
C LYS A 321 24.09 3.89 -2.30
N GLN A 322 23.18 3.75 -1.37
CA GLN A 322 22.71 2.46 -0.87
C GLN A 322 21.19 2.41 -0.97
N THR A 323 20.66 1.24 -1.29
CA THR A 323 19.21 0.97 -1.18
C THR A 323 18.92 0.42 0.20
N VAL A 324 18.00 1.05 0.89
CA VAL A 324 17.50 0.66 2.22
C VAL A 324 16.04 0.26 2.07
N TYR A 325 15.68 -0.86 2.70
CA TYR A 325 14.31 -1.38 2.77
C TYR A 325 13.74 -1.05 4.13
N GLN A 326 12.54 -0.48 4.15
CA GLN A 326 11.86 -0.01 5.35
C GLN A 326 10.43 -0.56 5.41
N LEU A 327 10.02 -1.06 6.57
CA LEU A 327 8.64 -1.45 6.84
C LEU A 327 7.76 -0.20 6.93
N VAL A 328 6.68 -0.14 6.13
CA VAL A 328 5.77 1.01 6.06
C VAL A 328 4.33 0.66 6.42
N ASP A 329 4.02 -0.60 6.66
CA ASP A 329 2.71 -1.02 7.13
C ASP A 329 2.50 -0.66 8.59
N PHE A 330 1.69 0.36 8.86
CA PHE A 330 1.46 0.90 10.20
C PHE A 330 0.87 -0.14 11.17
N PHE A 331 -0.09 -0.97 10.70
CA PHE A 331 -0.65 -2.05 11.52
C PHE A 331 0.45 -2.99 12.00
N THR A 332 1.30 -3.43 11.09
CA THR A 332 2.40 -4.35 11.39
C THR A 332 3.46 -3.72 12.28
N LEU A 333 3.82 -2.45 12.02
CA LEU A 333 4.79 -1.72 12.85
C LEU A 333 4.32 -1.64 14.31
N PHE A 334 3.06 -1.28 14.52
CA PHE A 334 2.48 -1.20 15.86
C PHE A 334 2.40 -2.58 16.52
N TYR A 335 1.92 -3.60 15.78
CA TYR A 335 1.82 -4.97 16.27
C TYR A 335 3.19 -5.52 16.74
N LEU A 336 4.20 -5.43 15.90
CA LEU A 336 5.54 -5.93 16.22
C LEU A 336 6.18 -5.19 17.41
N ARG A 337 5.89 -3.90 17.52
CA ARG A 337 6.50 -3.07 18.57
C ARG A 337 5.84 -3.23 19.92
N PHE A 338 4.51 -3.37 19.99
CA PHE A 338 3.76 -3.23 21.23
C PHE A 338 2.82 -4.40 21.56
N VAL A 339 2.71 -5.40 20.67
CA VAL A 339 1.78 -6.52 20.87
C VAL A 339 2.48 -7.87 20.87
N GLU A 340 3.31 -8.17 19.88
CA GLU A 340 3.85 -9.52 19.65
C GLU A 340 4.67 -10.04 20.84
N ASN A 341 5.62 -9.25 21.34
CA ASN A 341 6.52 -9.62 22.44
C ASN A 341 6.61 -8.51 23.50
N SER A 342 5.47 -7.95 23.88
CA SER A 342 5.39 -6.80 24.77
C SER A 342 4.55 -7.10 26.01
N ASP A 343 4.91 -6.46 27.13
CA ASP A 343 4.19 -6.55 28.40
C ASP A 343 3.03 -5.55 28.50
N PHE A 344 2.88 -4.67 27.51
CA PHE A 344 1.73 -3.76 27.48
C PHE A 344 0.42 -4.54 27.30
N THR A 345 -0.57 -4.18 28.13
CA THR A 345 -1.89 -4.83 28.18
C THR A 345 -3.02 -3.90 27.76
N SER A 346 -2.73 -2.61 27.54
CA SER A 346 -3.72 -1.63 27.12
C SER A 346 -3.09 -0.41 26.47
N TRP A 347 -3.86 0.28 25.62
CA TRP A 347 -3.48 1.56 25.04
C TRP A 347 -3.16 2.61 26.09
N ARG A 348 -3.95 2.68 27.18
CA ARG A 348 -3.74 3.68 28.24
C ARG A 348 -2.40 3.51 28.98
N SER A 349 -1.96 2.27 29.18
CA SER A 349 -0.64 2.00 29.79
C SER A 349 0.49 2.34 28.82
N LEU A 350 0.30 2.05 27.51
CA LEU A 350 1.27 2.33 26.47
C LEU A 350 1.44 3.83 26.24
N GLN A 351 0.35 4.57 26.05
CA GLN A 351 0.34 5.99 25.66
C GLN A 351 1.13 6.91 26.60
N ARG A 352 1.30 6.51 27.87
CA ARG A 352 2.07 7.26 28.89
C ARG A 352 3.52 6.82 29.02
N SER A 353 3.98 5.95 28.16
CA SER A 353 5.31 5.35 28.23
C SER A 353 6.35 6.04 27.35
N LYS A 354 7.61 6.07 27.76
CA LYS A 354 8.71 6.58 26.94
C LYS A 354 8.82 5.85 25.57
N PRO A 355 8.65 4.51 25.47
CA PRO A 355 8.63 3.81 24.20
C PRO A 355 7.56 4.32 23.22
N PHE A 356 6.40 4.75 23.73
CA PHE A 356 5.35 5.33 22.89
C PHE A 356 5.79 6.65 22.24
N TYR A 357 6.34 7.58 23.00
CA TYR A 357 6.78 8.87 22.45
C TYR A 357 7.88 8.71 21.38
N THR A 358 8.84 7.81 21.63
CA THR A 358 9.87 7.49 20.61
C THR A 358 9.26 6.91 19.35
N TRP A 359 8.32 5.96 19.51
CA TRP A 359 7.61 5.38 18.37
C TRP A 359 6.77 6.40 17.62
N ALA A 360 6.06 7.27 18.35
CA ALA A 360 5.21 8.29 17.75
C ALA A 360 6.01 9.30 16.91
N GLY A 361 7.18 9.74 17.39
CA GLY A 361 8.09 10.58 16.61
C GLY A 361 8.50 9.91 15.30
N ASN A 362 9.07 8.72 15.39
CA ASN A 362 9.51 7.97 14.20
C ASN A 362 8.35 7.66 13.24
N THR A 363 7.18 7.28 13.77
CA THR A 363 6.04 6.94 12.92
C THR A 363 5.40 8.17 12.27
N PHE A 364 5.53 9.34 12.90
CA PHE A 364 5.14 10.61 12.30
C PHE A 364 6.02 10.96 11.10
N GLU A 365 7.32 10.72 11.15
CA GLU A 365 8.21 10.86 10.00
C GLU A 365 7.73 9.97 8.83
N LEU A 366 7.38 8.71 9.12
CA LEU A 366 6.83 7.81 8.11
C LEU A 366 5.50 8.32 7.56
N LEU A 367 4.60 8.82 8.43
CA LEU A 367 3.33 9.41 8.02
C LEU A 367 3.52 10.57 7.04
N VAL A 368 4.44 11.48 7.35
CA VAL A 368 4.78 12.60 6.48
C VAL A 368 5.33 12.11 5.13
N MET A 369 6.22 11.13 5.16
CA MET A 369 6.80 10.55 3.93
C MET A 369 5.76 9.82 3.06
N GLU A 370 4.74 9.20 3.65
CA GLU A 370 3.63 8.61 2.89
C GLU A 370 2.68 9.67 2.29
N HIS A 371 2.78 10.93 2.75
CA HIS A 371 2.01 12.08 2.25
C HIS A 371 2.91 13.10 1.51
N MET A 372 3.92 12.61 0.79
CA MET A 372 4.87 13.46 0.05
C MET A 372 4.23 14.48 -0.91
N PRO A 373 3.18 14.13 -1.69
CA PRO A 373 2.53 15.13 -2.55
C PRO A 373 1.95 16.30 -1.76
N GLN A 374 1.34 16.05 -0.61
CA GLN A 374 0.77 17.07 0.27
C GLN A 374 1.89 17.94 0.89
N LEU A 375 2.98 17.31 1.35
CA LEU A 375 4.13 18.02 1.87
C LEU A 375 4.76 18.91 0.80
N ALA A 376 4.99 18.41 -0.42
CA ALA A 376 5.55 19.19 -1.52
C ALA A 376 4.65 20.37 -1.87
N ASN A 377 3.33 20.18 -1.90
CA ASN A 377 2.35 21.25 -2.12
C ASN A 377 2.41 22.31 -1.01
N ALA A 378 2.48 21.90 0.26
CA ALA A 378 2.61 22.83 1.41
C ALA A 378 3.91 23.65 1.33
N LEU A 379 5.00 23.05 0.87
CA LEU A 379 6.28 23.72 0.63
C LEU A 379 6.31 24.50 -0.69
N ARG A 380 5.24 24.49 -1.47
CA ARG A 380 5.12 25.12 -2.80
C ARG A 380 6.14 24.63 -3.82
N ILE A 381 6.60 23.40 -3.65
CA ILE A 381 7.52 22.75 -4.59
C ILE A 381 6.72 22.22 -5.78
N LYS A 382 6.98 22.75 -6.96
CA LYS A 382 6.27 22.37 -8.21
C LYS A 382 6.76 21.05 -8.75
N GLU A 383 8.07 20.87 -8.75
CA GLU A 383 8.72 19.66 -9.27
C GLU A 383 9.86 19.24 -8.34
N TYR A 384 9.91 17.97 -8.01
CA TYR A 384 11.01 17.41 -7.22
C TYR A 384 11.51 16.09 -7.81
N ALA A 385 12.81 15.86 -7.67
CA ALA A 385 13.40 14.55 -7.93
C ALA A 385 13.13 13.61 -6.76
N THR A 386 13.42 12.34 -6.94
CA THR A 386 13.20 11.32 -5.89
C THR A 386 13.81 11.79 -4.56
N PRO A 387 12.99 11.91 -3.49
CA PRO A 387 13.48 12.25 -2.17
C PRO A 387 14.41 11.15 -1.65
N PHE A 388 15.36 11.53 -0.79
CA PHE A 388 16.34 10.61 -0.26
C PHE A 388 16.75 10.97 1.17
N SER A 389 17.31 10.00 1.89
CA SER A 389 17.98 10.22 3.18
C SER A 389 19.49 10.37 2.96
N TRP A 390 20.16 11.05 3.89
CA TRP A 390 21.60 11.24 3.79
C TRP A 390 22.28 11.04 5.14
N ARG A 391 23.44 10.40 5.10
CA ARG A 391 24.37 10.28 6.23
C ARG A 391 25.76 10.77 5.82
N GLY A 392 26.36 11.55 6.67
CA GLY A 392 27.69 12.08 6.39
C GLY A 392 28.36 12.62 7.63
N LYS A 393 29.32 13.50 7.43
CA LYS A 393 30.07 14.16 8.50
C LYS A 393 30.10 15.64 8.25
N THR A 394 30.12 16.42 9.33
CA THR A 394 30.48 17.83 9.29
C THR A 394 31.94 17.98 8.88
N PRO A 395 32.39 19.21 8.55
CA PRO A 395 33.81 19.48 8.30
C PRO A 395 34.74 19.10 9.45
N ASP A 396 34.22 19.16 10.68
CA ASP A 396 34.95 18.86 11.92
C ASP A 396 34.93 17.37 12.28
N GLY A 397 34.26 16.55 11.42
CA GLY A 397 34.23 15.09 11.52
C GLY A 397 33.07 14.49 12.33
N GLU A 398 32.16 15.30 12.82
CA GLU A 398 30.94 14.83 13.54
C GLU A 398 29.95 14.16 12.58
N GLY A 399 29.35 13.06 13.02
CA GLY A 399 28.35 12.34 12.27
C GLY A 399 27.03 13.13 12.17
N VAL A 400 26.45 13.17 10.97
CA VAL A 400 25.14 13.80 10.71
C VAL A 400 24.25 12.83 9.94
N GLN A 401 22.99 12.77 10.34
CA GLN A 401 21.94 12.07 9.61
C GLN A 401 20.81 13.03 9.26
N ILE A 402 20.27 12.88 8.05
CA ILE A 402 19.10 13.61 7.57
C ILE A 402 18.12 12.58 7.02
N ASP A 403 16.93 12.56 7.59
CA ASP A 403 15.94 11.54 7.26
C ASP A 403 15.24 11.83 5.95
N LEU A 404 15.08 13.10 5.59
CA LEU A 404 14.44 13.51 4.34
C LEU A 404 15.10 14.74 3.72
N ILE A 405 15.60 14.58 2.50
CA ILE A 405 15.99 15.69 1.61
C ILE A 405 15.08 15.64 0.37
N ILE A 406 14.45 16.76 0.05
CA ILE A 406 13.62 16.92 -1.15
C ILE A 406 14.36 17.81 -2.14
N PRO A 407 14.88 17.26 -3.26
CA PRO A 407 15.49 18.07 -4.31
C PRO A 407 14.41 18.75 -5.16
N ALA A 408 14.16 20.02 -4.91
CA ALA A 408 13.24 20.86 -5.67
C ALA A 408 13.93 21.36 -6.95
N THR A 409 13.60 20.72 -8.07
CA THR A 409 14.36 20.90 -9.34
C THR A 409 14.06 22.23 -10.02
N ALA A 410 12.80 22.67 -10.00
CA ALA A 410 12.39 23.94 -10.57
C ALA A 410 12.95 25.15 -9.78
N GLU A 411 12.95 25.03 -8.47
CA GLU A 411 13.42 26.06 -7.54
C GLU A 411 14.94 26.08 -7.37
N ARG A 412 15.66 25.12 -7.91
CA ARG A 412 17.10 24.89 -7.69
C ARG A 412 17.45 24.88 -6.20
N ALA A 413 16.74 24.09 -5.44
CA ALA A 413 16.86 24.02 -4.00
C ALA A 413 16.85 22.58 -3.49
N ASN A 414 17.45 22.38 -2.31
CA ASN A 414 17.31 21.16 -1.52
C ASN A 414 16.64 21.53 -0.21
N TYR A 415 15.50 20.94 0.07
CA TYR A 415 14.81 21.09 1.35
C TYR A 415 15.28 19.98 2.29
N ILE A 416 15.91 20.37 3.40
CA ILE A 416 16.17 19.50 4.54
C ILE A 416 14.92 19.53 5.41
N CYS A 417 14.25 18.39 5.54
CA CYS A 417 13.00 18.29 6.29
C CYS A 417 13.26 17.65 7.65
N GLU A 418 12.92 18.39 8.70
CA GLU A 418 12.90 17.91 10.09
C GLU A 418 11.48 17.71 10.54
N MET A 419 11.18 16.61 11.24
CA MET A 419 9.82 16.24 11.61
C MET A 419 9.71 16.07 13.13
N LYS A 420 8.75 16.74 13.76
CA LYS A 420 8.56 16.74 15.23
C LYS A 420 7.09 16.48 15.58
N PHE A 421 6.83 15.33 16.17
CA PHE A 421 5.52 15.00 16.71
C PHE A 421 5.36 15.52 18.14
N SER A 422 4.29 16.26 18.40
CA SER A 422 4.01 16.83 19.73
C SER A 422 2.51 16.96 19.99
N GLU A 423 2.10 16.97 21.25
CA GLU A 423 0.69 17.16 21.66
C GLU A 423 0.27 18.65 21.70
N GLY A 424 1.16 19.55 21.38
CA GLY A 424 0.95 20.99 21.32
C GLY A 424 1.96 21.66 20.38
N LYS A 425 2.00 22.99 20.39
CA LYS A 425 2.99 23.74 19.62
C LYS A 425 4.40 23.35 20.04
N TYR A 426 5.25 23.05 19.08
CA TYR A 426 6.64 22.66 19.33
C TYR A 426 7.49 23.87 19.71
N THR A 427 8.26 23.74 20.76
CA THR A 427 9.21 24.77 21.19
C THR A 427 10.60 24.36 20.75
N LEU A 428 11.20 25.13 19.82
CA LEU A 428 12.56 24.90 19.35
C LEU A 428 13.57 25.11 20.48
N SER A 429 14.42 24.14 20.69
CA SER A 429 15.54 24.17 21.61
C SER A 429 16.81 24.69 20.94
N ASN A 430 17.85 24.98 21.74
CA ASN A 430 19.18 25.27 21.19
C ASN A 430 19.75 24.03 20.44
N ASP A 431 19.50 22.83 20.96
CA ASP A 431 19.98 21.58 20.35
C ASP A 431 19.38 21.37 18.95
N ASP A 432 18.08 21.72 18.75
CA ASP A 432 17.47 21.67 17.42
C ASP A 432 18.16 22.60 16.44
N VAL A 433 18.49 23.84 16.84
CA VAL A 433 19.19 24.82 16.01
C VAL A 433 20.62 24.37 15.67
N GLU A 434 21.33 23.83 16.66
CA GLU A 434 22.66 23.28 16.47
C GLU A 434 22.63 22.11 15.48
N GLU A 435 21.66 21.20 15.62
CA GLU A 435 21.50 20.07 14.70
C GLU A 435 21.18 20.54 13.27
N MET A 436 20.24 21.45 13.08
CA MET A 436 19.93 22.00 11.76
C MET A 436 21.14 22.72 11.15
N THR A 437 21.92 23.41 11.95
CA THR A 437 23.16 24.10 11.50
C THR A 437 24.22 23.08 11.06
N ARG A 438 24.37 21.99 11.82
CA ARG A 438 25.25 20.88 11.44
C ARG A 438 24.82 20.22 10.15
N GLN A 439 23.51 19.97 9.99
CA GLN A 439 22.93 19.38 8.78
C GLN A 439 23.19 20.25 7.55
N ILE A 440 22.93 21.56 7.61
CA ILE A 440 23.22 22.50 6.53
C ILE A 440 24.71 22.51 6.18
N SER A 441 25.58 22.63 7.20
CA SER A 441 27.03 22.65 7.00
C SER A 441 27.55 21.36 6.33
N ALA A 442 27.03 20.23 6.74
CA ALA A 442 27.39 18.93 6.20
C ALA A 442 26.92 18.76 4.74
N VAL A 443 25.66 19.10 4.45
CA VAL A 443 25.09 19.01 3.09
C VAL A 443 25.74 19.96 2.12
N SER A 444 26.03 21.21 2.52
CA SER A 444 26.62 22.22 1.67
C SER A 444 28.00 21.80 1.09
N LYS A 445 28.72 20.94 1.78
CA LYS A 445 30.01 20.38 1.37
C LYS A 445 29.94 18.99 0.77
N ALA A 446 28.75 18.37 0.81
CA ALA A 446 28.55 17.02 0.28
C ALA A 446 28.49 17.02 -1.25
N LYS A 447 28.98 15.94 -1.88
CA LYS A 447 28.92 15.76 -3.34
C LYS A 447 27.48 15.70 -3.91
N ILE A 448 26.49 15.45 -3.07
CA ILE A 448 25.07 15.47 -3.45
C ILE A 448 24.54 16.89 -3.66
N HIS A 449 25.17 17.90 -3.09
CA HIS A 449 24.78 19.29 -3.22
C HIS A 449 25.44 19.92 -4.47
N LYS A 450 24.63 20.62 -5.23
CA LYS A 450 25.13 21.41 -6.37
C LYS A 450 25.37 22.87 -5.91
N PRO A 451 26.50 23.48 -6.20
CA PRO A 451 26.81 24.86 -5.78
C PRO A 451 25.79 25.91 -6.26
N SER A 452 25.05 25.60 -7.32
CA SER A 452 23.99 26.46 -7.87
C SER A 452 22.61 26.29 -7.17
N HIS A 453 22.50 25.43 -6.14
CA HIS A 453 21.28 25.17 -5.42
C HIS A 453 21.34 25.81 -4.03
N SER A 454 20.21 26.33 -3.58
CA SER A 454 20.03 26.78 -2.20
C SER A 454 19.69 25.58 -1.29
N ILE A 455 19.97 25.72 -0.01
CA ILE A 455 19.55 24.79 1.03
C ILE A 455 18.52 25.50 1.90
N TYR A 456 17.33 24.90 2.02
CA TYR A 456 16.26 25.37 2.90
C TYR A 456 15.99 24.34 3.97
N VAL A 457 15.66 24.82 5.18
CA VAL A 457 15.18 23.97 6.28
C VAL A 457 13.67 24.08 6.38
N ALA A 458 13.00 22.96 6.27
CA ALA A 458 11.56 22.84 6.47
C ALA A 458 11.30 22.04 7.75
N LEU A 459 10.56 22.62 8.69
CA LEU A 459 10.15 21.98 9.93
C LEU A 459 8.69 21.54 9.81
N MET A 460 8.46 20.24 9.85
CA MET A 460 7.12 19.66 9.91
C MET A 460 6.75 19.34 11.35
N THR A 461 5.64 19.90 11.83
CA THR A 461 5.16 19.70 13.21
C THR A 461 3.67 19.38 13.24
N THR A 462 3.19 18.88 14.36
CA THR A 462 1.74 18.64 14.56
C THR A 462 0.94 19.93 14.58
N PHE A 463 1.37 20.93 15.40
CA PHE A 463 0.59 22.14 15.71
C PHE A 463 1.34 23.46 15.44
N GLY A 464 2.43 23.41 14.66
CA GLY A 464 3.30 24.57 14.48
C GLY A 464 4.24 24.78 15.67
N THR A 465 4.86 25.95 15.73
CA THR A 465 5.85 26.27 16.75
C THR A 465 5.36 27.39 17.67
N THR A 466 5.91 27.42 18.90
CA THR A 466 5.78 28.60 19.77
C THR A 466 6.61 29.75 19.19
N ASP A 467 6.32 30.97 19.60
CA ASP A 467 7.16 32.11 19.24
C ASP A 467 8.51 32.02 19.96
N SER A 468 9.59 32.01 19.16
CA SER A 468 10.95 31.80 19.63
C SER A 468 11.93 32.51 18.71
N LYS A 469 13.04 33.01 19.28
CA LYS A 469 14.18 33.60 18.54
C LYS A 469 14.78 32.59 17.54
N HIS A 470 14.53 31.29 17.73
CA HIS A 470 15.08 30.20 16.92
C HIS A 470 14.36 30.01 15.59
N LYS A 471 13.17 30.59 15.40
CA LYS A 471 12.43 30.52 14.13
C LYS A 471 13.22 31.07 12.92
N THR A 472 14.17 31.95 13.14
CA THR A 472 14.99 32.53 12.06
C THR A 472 15.89 31.51 11.36
N HIS A 473 16.11 30.34 11.98
CA HIS A 473 16.88 29.24 11.40
C HIS A 473 16.04 28.31 10.51
N ILE A 474 14.72 28.53 10.43
CA ILE A 474 13.78 27.71 9.65
C ILE A 474 13.22 28.56 8.53
N ASN A 475 13.25 28.03 7.31
CA ASN A 475 12.70 28.72 6.15
C ASN A 475 11.19 28.49 6.00
N GLU A 476 10.71 27.26 6.26
CA GLU A 476 9.30 26.90 6.15
C GLU A 476 8.84 26.07 7.36
N ILE A 477 7.68 26.41 7.88
CA ILE A 477 7.02 25.63 8.95
C ILE A 477 5.72 25.07 8.38
N VAL A 478 5.64 23.75 8.33
CA VAL A 478 4.47 23.01 7.86
C VAL A 478 3.78 22.35 9.05
N THR A 479 2.47 22.38 9.08
CA THR A 479 1.69 21.70 10.14
C THR A 479 1.00 20.45 9.62
N LEU A 480 0.58 19.58 10.54
CA LEU A 480 -0.20 18.38 10.23
C LEU A 480 -1.41 18.68 9.34
N ASP A 481 -2.06 19.85 9.53
CA ASP A 481 -3.22 20.25 8.72
C ASP A 481 -2.93 20.28 7.22
N SER A 482 -1.70 20.52 6.84
CA SER A 482 -1.27 20.55 5.43
C SER A 482 -1.19 19.19 4.75
N LEU A 483 -1.31 18.10 5.50
CA LEU A 483 -1.33 16.73 4.97
C LEU A 483 -2.75 16.22 4.66
N PHE A 484 -3.79 17.04 4.99
CA PHE A 484 -5.20 16.72 4.76
C PHE A 484 -5.75 17.31 3.47
#